data_a47e3f5bd203691eb38931c9290cca92
#
_entry.id   a47e3f5bd203691eb38931c9290cca92
#
_cell.length_a   1.000
_cell.length_b   1.000
_cell.length_c   1.000
_cell.angle_alpha   90.00
_cell.angle_beta   90.00
_cell.angle_gamma   90.00
#
_symmetry.space_group_name_H-M   'P 1'
#
loop_
_entity.id
_entity.type
_entity.pdbx_description
1 polymer ?
#
loop_
_entity_poly.entity_id
_entity_poly.type
_entity_poly.pdbx_seq_one_letter_code
_entity_poly.pdbx_strand_id
1 'polypeptide(L)'
;IPVAMGSLIMSVGSLIDQVIVQRVLLNMIETNPQALQAQYSQYFTADMFYADTKTIHTSLWGCYSAALTFLQLVTAVTQVFGSSAMPNVTSAWTKGNKDELKKSIETVIRLTMLFTFPMALGMMALSFPIMGLVYNDPLITDVGGRILLIMGVTTIFGAASTPVCSMLQGIGRVDLPMKLYTVCMAVKIGITWM
;
A
#
# COMPACT_ATOMS: atom_id res chain seq x y z
N ILE A 1 9.80 14.98 -18.84
CA ILE A 1 9.18 15.90 -17.82
C ILE A 1 7.85 15.34 -17.29
N PRO A 2 6.84 14.94 -18.08
CA PRO A 2 5.55 14.49 -17.52
C PRO A 2 5.64 13.22 -16.68
N VAL A 3 6.50 12.26 -17.01
CA VAL A 3 6.70 11.03 -16.21
C VAL A 3 7.30 11.35 -14.84
N ALA A 4 8.29 12.25 -14.80
CA ALA A 4 8.91 12.69 -13.55
C ALA A 4 7.92 13.46 -12.65
N MET A 5 7.03 14.25 -13.23
CA MET A 5 5.96 14.91 -12.46
C MET A 5 4.97 13.89 -11.90
N GLY A 6 4.64 12.83 -12.64
CA GLY A 6 3.77 11.76 -12.15
C GLY A 6 4.36 11.02 -10.96
N SER A 7 5.64 10.67 -11.01
CA SER A 7 6.33 10.03 -9.89
C SER A 7 6.46 10.93 -8.66
N LEU A 8 6.67 12.24 -8.86
CA LEU A 8 6.66 13.23 -7.77
C LEU A 8 5.30 13.30 -7.07
N ILE A 9 4.20 13.35 -7.82
CA ILE A 9 2.85 13.38 -7.25
C ILE A 9 2.58 12.11 -6.42
N MET A 10 3.00 10.94 -6.92
CA MET A 10 2.87 9.69 -6.17
C MET A 10 3.71 9.70 -4.89
N SER A 11 4.95 10.20 -4.95
CA SER A 11 5.83 10.27 -3.78
C SER A 11 5.30 11.25 -2.74
N VAL A 12 4.84 12.42 -3.15
CA VAL A 12 4.20 13.40 -2.26
C VAL A 12 2.93 12.79 -1.65
N GLY A 13 2.16 12.02 -2.44
CA GLY A 13 1.00 11.30 -1.96
C GLY A 13 1.31 10.33 -0.83
N SER A 14 2.33 9.52 -1.01
CA SER A 14 2.75 8.56 0.03
C SER A 14 3.28 9.25 1.29
N LEU A 15 3.96 10.39 1.16
CA LEU A 15 4.39 11.19 2.31
C LEU A 15 3.20 11.77 3.08
N ILE A 16 2.20 12.30 2.39
CA ILE A 16 0.97 12.81 3.00
C ILE A 16 0.26 11.67 3.76
N ASP A 17 0.18 10.48 3.17
CA ASP A 17 -0.40 9.31 3.82
C ASP A 17 0.31 8.94 5.12
N GLN A 18 1.63 8.92 5.10
CA GLN A 18 2.44 8.65 6.28
C GLN A 18 2.23 9.69 7.37
N VAL A 19 2.21 10.97 7.00
CA VAL A 19 1.97 12.07 7.95
C VAL A 19 0.57 12.00 8.55
N ILE A 20 -0.45 11.66 7.74
CA ILE A 20 -1.82 11.51 8.22
C ILE A 20 -1.91 10.36 9.25
N VAL A 21 -1.37 9.19 8.91
CA VAL A 21 -1.39 8.04 9.83
C VAL A 21 -0.66 8.35 11.13
N GLN A 22 0.51 9.00 11.06
CA GLN A 22 1.24 9.43 12.26
C GLN A 22 0.44 10.42 13.10
N ARG A 23 -0.22 11.40 12.47
CA ARG A 23 -1.04 12.38 13.18
C ARG A 23 -2.27 11.74 13.83
N VAL A 24 -2.93 10.80 13.15
CA VAL A 24 -4.06 10.04 13.70
C VAL A 24 -3.61 9.19 14.89
N LEU A 25 -2.46 8.52 14.80
CA LEU A 25 -1.89 7.76 15.91
C LEU A 25 -1.61 8.65 17.12
N LEU A 26 -0.95 9.80 16.93
CA LEU A 26 -0.69 10.74 18.00
C LEU A 26 -1.99 11.23 18.64
N ASN A 27 -2.97 11.61 17.83
CA ASN A 27 -4.27 12.08 18.31
C ASN A 27 -5.01 11.00 19.11
N MET A 28 -4.96 9.74 18.67
CA MET A 28 -5.53 8.62 19.40
C MET A 28 -4.86 8.40 20.76
N ILE A 29 -3.55 8.50 20.82
CA ILE A 29 -2.78 8.34 22.06
C ILE A 29 -3.11 9.47 23.05
N GLU A 30 -3.25 10.71 22.57
CA GLU A 30 -3.53 11.87 23.41
C GLU A 30 -5.00 11.94 23.85
N THR A 31 -5.95 11.56 22.97
CA THR A 31 -7.38 11.71 23.24
C THR A 31 -7.96 10.57 24.05
N ASN A 32 -7.49 9.34 23.85
CA ASN A 32 -8.03 8.14 24.50
C ASN A 32 -6.96 7.20 25.06
N PRO A 33 -6.12 7.64 26.01
CA PRO A 33 -5.07 6.81 26.58
C PRO A 33 -5.64 5.58 27.32
N GLN A 34 -6.82 5.69 27.91
CA GLN A 34 -7.48 4.58 28.63
C GLN A 34 -7.91 3.45 27.70
N ALA A 35 -8.43 3.76 26.52
CA ALA A 35 -8.84 2.77 25.53
C ALA A 35 -7.62 2.01 24.98
N LEU A 36 -6.52 2.74 24.71
CA LEU A 36 -5.26 2.14 24.30
C LEU A 36 -4.64 1.28 25.40
N GLN A 37 -4.68 1.74 26.65
CA GLN A 37 -4.22 0.96 27.80
C GLN A 37 -5.01 -0.34 27.94
N ALA A 38 -6.33 -0.31 27.81
CA ALA A 38 -7.16 -1.51 27.86
C ALA A 38 -6.82 -2.53 26.76
N GLN A 39 -6.46 -2.06 25.58
CA GLN A 39 -6.16 -2.90 24.42
C GLN A 39 -4.71 -3.40 24.39
N TYR A 40 -3.73 -2.60 24.84
CA TYR A 40 -2.31 -2.87 24.74
C TYR A 40 -1.59 -3.02 26.08
N SER A 41 -2.34 -3.20 27.18
CA SER A 41 -1.79 -3.37 28.54
C SER A 41 -0.81 -4.55 28.69
N GLN A 42 -0.92 -5.55 27.81
CA GLN A 42 -0.01 -6.68 27.81
C GLN A 42 1.40 -6.36 27.23
N TYR A 43 1.54 -5.26 26.50
CA TYR A 43 2.79 -4.87 25.83
C TYR A 43 3.43 -3.63 26.44
N PHE A 44 2.63 -2.75 27.05
CA PHE A 44 3.10 -1.50 27.64
C PHE A 44 2.65 -1.37 29.09
N THR A 45 3.55 -0.89 29.94
CA THR A 45 3.23 -0.61 31.35
C THR A 45 2.28 0.60 31.44
N ALA A 46 1.42 0.62 32.46
CA ALA A 46 0.48 1.71 32.64
C ALA A 46 1.12 3.11 32.64
N ASP A 47 2.31 3.23 33.24
CA ASP A 47 3.05 4.49 33.33
C ASP A 47 3.50 5.01 31.95
N MET A 48 3.76 4.13 30.99
CA MET A 48 4.19 4.52 29.63
C MET A 48 3.10 5.27 28.86
N PHE A 49 1.82 4.96 29.12
CA PHE A 49 0.70 5.63 28.44
C PHE A 49 0.57 7.12 28.82
N TYR A 50 1.13 7.52 29.96
CA TYR A 50 1.05 8.89 30.45
C TYR A 50 2.40 9.61 30.43
N ALA A 51 3.51 8.87 30.62
CA ALA A 51 4.84 9.45 30.74
C ALA A 51 5.66 9.40 29.45
N ASP A 52 5.48 8.36 28.60
CA ASP A 52 6.29 8.14 27.39
C ASP A 52 5.47 7.83 26.13
N THR A 53 4.62 8.79 25.77
CA THR A 53 3.78 8.76 24.56
C THR A 53 4.58 8.53 23.27
N LYS A 54 5.84 9.01 23.24
CA LYS A 54 6.71 8.87 22.06
C LYS A 54 7.11 7.42 21.80
N THR A 55 7.41 6.66 22.83
CA THR A 55 7.77 5.24 22.71
C THR A 55 6.60 4.43 22.17
N ILE A 56 5.38 4.65 22.69
CA ILE A 56 4.18 3.98 22.19
C ILE A 56 3.92 4.33 20.72
N HIS A 57 3.98 5.61 20.36
CA HIS A 57 3.83 6.07 18.99
C HIS A 57 4.85 5.40 18.05
N THR A 58 6.12 5.38 18.44
CA THR A 58 7.19 4.78 17.63
C THR A 58 7.00 3.28 17.46
N SER A 59 6.57 2.57 18.51
CA SER A 59 6.32 1.13 18.46
C SER A 59 5.13 0.78 17.57
N LEU A 60 4.00 1.49 17.70
CA LEU A 60 2.83 1.29 16.85
C LEU A 60 3.11 1.67 15.38
N TRP A 61 3.87 2.75 15.15
CA TRP A 61 4.34 3.11 13.82
C TRP A 61 5.26 2.03 13.24
N GLY A 62 6.11 1.42 14.07
CA GLY A 62 6.95 0.29 13.69
C GLY A 62 6.12 -0.90 13.21
N CYS A 63 5.04 -1.26 13.92
CA CYS A 63 4.12 -2.32 13.51
C CYS A 63 3.46 -2.05 12.15
N TYR A 64 3.02 -0.81 11.94
CA TYR A 64 2.44 -0.38 10.66
C TYR A 64 3.45 -0.45 9.51
N SER A 65 4.66 0.07 9.73
CA SER A 65 5.74 0.08 8.74
C SER A 65 6.19 -1.34 8.37
N ALA A 66 6.24 -2.23 9.35
CA ALA A 66 6.54 -3.64 9.14
C ALA A 66 5.49 -4.30 8.22
N ALA A 67 4.19 -4.08 8.48
CA ALA A 67 3.13 -4.58 7.63
C ALA A 67 3.21 -4.01 6.20
N LEU A 68 3.46 -2.71 6.05
CA LEU A 68 3.62 -2.08 4.73
C LEU A 68 4.74 -2.69 3.91
N THR A 69 5.84 -3.09 4.53
CA THR A 69 6.98 -3.70 3.83
C THR A 69 6.55 -4.98 3.11
N PHE A 70 5.75 -5.84 3.74
CA PHE A 70 5.22 -7.05 3.10
C PHE A 70 4.25 -6.74 1.96
N LEU A 71 3.40 -5.74 2.12
CA LEU A 71 2.48 -5.32 1.05
C LEU A 71 3.22 -4.78 -0.17
N GLN A 72 4.32 -4.07 0.05
CA GLN A 72 5.19 -3.59 -1.02
C GLN A 72 5.85 -4.73 -1.81
N LEU A 73 6.13 -5.88 -1.20
CA LEU A 73 6.65 -7.04 -1.92
C LEU A 73 5.65 -7.53 -2.98
N VAL A 74 4.36 -7.61 -2.66
CA VAL A 74 3.33 -8.02 -3.64
C VAL A 74 3.25 -7.02 -4.79
N THR A 75 3.23 -5.73 -4.48
CA THR A 75 3.18 -4.68 -5.52
C THR A 75 4.44 -4.66 -6.38
N ALA A 76 5.62 -4.93 -5.82
CA ALA A 76 6.87 -5.02 -6.58
C ALA A 76 6.83 -6.15 -7.62
N VAL A 77 6.32 -7.33 -7.24
CA VAL A 77 6.14 -8.46 -8.18
C VAL A 77 5.18 -8.08 -9.31
N THR A 78 4.06 -7.46 -8.99
CA THR A 78 3.06 -7.06 -10.01
C THR A 78 3.57 -5.96 -10.94
N GLN A 79 4.44 -5.09 -10.43
CA GLN A 79 5.09 -4.05 -11.24
C GLN A 79 5.98 -4.64 -12.34
N VAL A 80 6.63 -5.77 -12.09
CA VAL A 80 7.43 -6.47 -13.09
C VAL A 80 6.56 -6.91 -14.28
N PHE A 81 5.36 -7.42 -14.04
CA PHE A 81 4.43 -7.79 -15.13
C PHE A 81 4.04 -6.57 -15.98
N GLY A 82 3.74 -5.43 -15.34
CA GLY A 82 3.41 -4.20 -16.04
C GLY A 82 4.56 -3.67 -16.90
N SER A 83 5.76 -3.61 -16.34
CA SER A 83 6.95 -3.12 -17.05
C SER A 83 7.38 -4.06 -18.18
N SER A 84 7.30 -5.37 -17.99
CA SER A 84 7.62 -6.36 -19.03
C SER A 84 6.64 -6.33 -20.21
N ALA A 85 5.40 -5.97 -19.98
CA ALA A 85 4.38 -5.88 -21.03
C ALA A 85 4.42 -4.55 -21.79
N MET A 86 5.04 -3.52 -21.23
CA MET A 86 5.08 -2.17 -21.81
C MET A 86 5.57 -2.15 -23.27
N PRO A 87 6.66 -2.83 -23.68
CA PRO A 87 7.09 -2.82 -25.07
C PRO A 87 6.07 -3.38 -26.05
N ASN A 88 5.40 -4.48 -25.68
CA ASN A 88 4.37 -5.11 -26.51
C ASN A 88 3.14 -4.20 -26.68
N VAL A 89 2.70 -3.59 -25.59
CA VAL A 89 1.57 -2.65 -25.59
C VAL A 89 1.90 -1.42 -26.43
N THR A 90 3.10 -0.86 -26.29
CA THR A 90 3.55 0.29 -27.09
C THR A 90 3.64 -0.05 -28.57
N SER A 91 4.20 -1.20 -28.93
CA SER A 91 4.29 -1.67 -30.32
C SER A 91 2.90 -1.87 -30.95
N ALA A 92 1.98 -2.53 -30.27
CA ALA A 92 0.61 -2.72 -30.73
C ALA A 92 -0.14 -1.38 -30.93
N TRP A 93 0.10 -0.44 -30.02
CA TRP A 93 -0.46 0.92 -30.08
C TRP A 93 0.06 1.69 -31.30
N THR A 94 1.35 1.71 -31.53
CA THR A 94 1.98 2.44 -32.66
C THR A 94 1.59 1.85 -34.03
N LYS A 95 1.37 0.53 -34.10
CA LYS A 95 0.87 -0.16 -35.30
C LYS A 95 -0.61 0.05 -35.54
N GLY A 96 -1.35 0.64 -34.59
CA GLY A 96 -2.81 0.80 -34.68
C GLY A 96 -3.58 -0.51 -34.57
N ASN A 97 -2.93 -1.60 -34.16
CA ASN A 97 -3.56 -2.93 -34.05
C ASN A 97 -4.32 -3.06 -32.73
N LYS A 98 -5.62 -2.77 -32.78
CA LYS A 98 -6.50 -2.78 -31.61
C LYS A 98 -6.69 -4.17 -30.99
N ASP A 99 -6.69 -5.22 -31.82
CA ASP A 99 -6.88 -6.59 -31.33
C ASP A 99 -5.65 -7.10 -30.58
N GLU A 100 -4.46 -6.83 -31.10
CA GLU A 100 -3.20 -7.15 -30.44
C GLU A 100 -3.04 -6.36 -29.14
N LEU A 101 -3.39 -5.07 -29.14
CA LEU A 101 -3.39 -4.22 -27.96
C LEU A 101 -4.33 -4.78 -26.88
N LYS A 102 -5.57 -5.10 -27.23
CA LYS A 102 -6.54 -5.68 -26.30
C LYS A 102 -6.04 -6.99 -25.72
N LYS A 103 -5.54 -7.89 -26.56
CA LYS A 103 -5.01 -9.18 -26.13
C LYS A 103 -3.82 -9.02 -25.17
N SER A 104 -2.92 -8.08 -25.43
CA SER A 104 -1.79 -7.78 -24.56
C SER A 104 -2.25 -7.29 -23.19
N ILE A 105 -3.18 -6.34 -23.15
CA ILE A 105 -3.75 -5.81 -21.90
C ILE A 105 -4.45 -6.91 -21.09
N GLU A 106 -5.32 -7.70 -21.74
CA GLU A 106 -6.03 -8.80 -21.08
C GLU A 106 -5.08 -9.84 -20.50
N THR A 107 -4.02 -10.18 -21.23
CA THR A 107 -3.00 -11.14 -20.77
C THR A 107 -2.30 -10.64 -19.54
N VAL A 108 -1.88 -9.37 -19.51
CA VAL A 108 -1.18 -8.78 -18.36
C VAL A 108 -2.08 -8.73 -17.13
N ILE A 109 -3.32 -8.29 -17.29
CA ILE A 109 -4.28 -8.24 -16.18
C ILE A 109 -4.55 -9.65 -15.64
N ARG A 110 -4.76 -10.62 -16.52
CA ARG A 110 -4.97 -12.03 -16.12
C ARG A 110 -3.79 -12.60 -15.35
N LEU A 111 -2.56 -12.41 -15.86
CA LEU A 111 -1.35 -12.86 -15.18
C LEU A 111 -1.16 -12.16 -13.83
N THR A 112 -1.33 -10.85 -13.81
CA THR A 112 -1.24 -10.09 -12.55
C THR A 112 -2.21 -10.62 -11.51
N MET A 113 -3.46 -10.80 -11.86
CA MET A 113 -4.48 -11.33 -10.95
C MET A 113 -4.18 -12.76 -10.51
N LEU A 114 -3.73 -13.62 -11.43
CA LEU A 114 -3.37 -15.00 -11.12
C LEU A 114 -2.29 -15.10 -10.03
N PHE A 115 -1.32 -14.20 -10.02
CA PHE A 115 -0.27 -14.17 -9.00
C PHE A 115 -0.68 -13.37 -7.77
N THR A 116 -1.37 -12.25 -7.93
CA THR A 116 -1.76 -11.37 -6.82
C THR A 116 -2.71 -12.05 -5.85
N PHE A 117 -3.72 -12.78 -6.37
CA PHE A 117 -4.70 -13.44 -5.50
C PHE A 117 -4.07 -14.44 -4.54
N PRO A 118 -3.30 -15.45 -4.99
CA PRO A 118 -2.70 -16.40 -4.07
C PRO A 118 -1.66 -15.75 -3.16
N MET A 119 -0.89 -14.76 -3.64
CA MET A 119 0.08 -14.05 -2.80
C MET A 119 -0.61 -13.24 -1.69
N ALA A 120 -1.64 -12.48 -2.02
CA ALA A 120 -2.36 -11.68 -1.03
C ALA A 120 -3.11 -12.56 -0.03
N LEU A 121 -3.81 -13.60 -0.49
CA LEU A 121 -4.48 -14.55 0.38
C LEU A 121 -3.49 -15.32 1.26
N GLY A 122 -2.36 -15.73 0.71
CA GLY A 122 -1.28 -16.37 1.47
C GLY A 122 -0.72 -15.46 2.56
N MET A 123 -0.46 -14.18 2.24
CA MET A 123 -0.04 -13.20 3.24
C MET A 123 -1.10 -12.96 4.31
N MET A 124 -2.38 -12.89 3.94
CA MET A 124 -3.47 -12.73 4.91
C MET A 124 -3.56 -13.94 5.83
N ALA A 125 -3.54 -15.15 5.28
CA ALA A 125 -3.63 -16.40 6.04
C ALA A 125 -2.43 -16.61 6.98
N LEU A 126 -1.25 -16.21 6.55
CA LEU A 126 0.00 -16.36 7.28
C LEU A 126 0.49 -15.07 7.94
N SER A 127 -0.38 -14.06 8.10
CA SER A 127 -0.01 -12.74 8.59
C SER A 127 0.70 -12.78 9.95
N PHE A 128 0.14 -13.50 10.93
CA PHE A 128 0.74 -13.66 12.25
C PHE A 128 2.03 -14.49 12.23
N PRO A 129 2.08 -15.70 11.62
CA PRO A 129 3.30 -16.47 11.50
C PRO A 129 4.44 -15.73 10.79
N ILE A 130 4.15 -15.00 9.72
CA ILE A 130 5.17 -14.26 8.98
C ILE A 130 5.75 -13.16 9.86
N MET A 131 4.90 -12.37 10.53
CA MET A 131 5.36 -11.30 11.42
C MET A 131 6.17 -11.84 12.58
N GLY A 132 5.72 -12.91 13.22
CA GLY A 132 6.44 -13.54 14.34
C GLY A 132 7.78 -14.12 13.93
N LEU A 133 7.87 -14.72 12.75
CA LEU A 133 9.12 -15.32 12.27
C LEU A 133 10.17 -14.29 11.88
N VAL A 134 9.74 -13.16 11.30
CA VAL A 134 10.67 -12.14 10.79
C VAL A 134 11.12 -11.17 11.89
N TYR A 135 10.19 -10.71 12.71
CA TYR A 135 10.50 -9.67 13.71
C TYR A 135 10.74 -10.22 15.11
N ASN A 136 10.26 -11.42 15.41
CA ASN A 136 10.41 -12.08 16.74
C ASN A 136 10.01 -11.18 17.91
N ASP A 137 9.03 -10.30 17.70
CA ASP A 137 8.50 -9.35 18.66
C ASP A 137 7.01 -9.59 18.84
N PRO A 138 6.51 -9.83 20.07
CA PRO A 138 5.09 -10.12 20.34
C PRO A 138 4.15 -8.99 19.90
N LEU A 139 4.56 -7.72 20.08
CA LEU A 139 3.77 -6.55 19.69
C LEU A 139 3.63 -6.48 18.17
N ILE A 140 4.75 -6.61 17.44
CA ILE A 140 4.75 -6.57 15.98
C ILE A 140 3.98 -7.77 15.43
N THR A 141 4.08 -8.93 16.05
CA THR A 141 3.36 -10.14 15.64
C THR A 141 1.86 -9.96 15.72
N ASP A 142 1.34 -9.45 16.84
CA ASP A 142 -0.10 -9.28 17.04
C ASP A 142 -0.64 -8.06 16.27
N VAL A 143 -0.09 -6.89 16.52
CA VAL A 143 -0.59 -5.64 15.91
C VAL A 143 -0.26 -5.59 14.42
N GLY A 144 0.99 -5.85 14.05
CA GLY A 144 1.42 -5.89 12.64
C GLY A 144 0.73 -6.99 11.84
N GLY A 145 0.50 -8.16 12.46
CA GLY A 145 -0.26 -9.26 11.85
C GLY A 145 -1.70 -8.88 11.54
N ARG A 146 -2.40 -8.20 12.45
CA ARG A 146 -3.76 -7.69 12.21
C ARG A 146 -3.79 -6.63 11.11
N ILE A 147 -2.83 -5.71 11.11
CA ILE A 147 -2.71 -4.70 10.06
C ILE A 147 -2.47 -5.38 8.71
N LEU A 148 -1.55 -6.33 8.62
CA LEU A 148 -1.23 -7.06 7.40
C LEU A 148 -2.46 -7.82 6.86
N LEU A 149 -3.23 -8.46 7.73
CA LEU A 149 -4.46 -9.15 7.37
C LEU A 149 -5.49 -8.20 6.75
N ILE A 150 -5.77 -7.08 7.39
CA ILE A 150 -6.77 -6.10 6.92
C ILE A 150 -6.29 -5.45 5.61
N MET A 151 -5.04 -5.03 5.55
CA MET A 151 -4.47 -4.37 4.37
C MET A 151 -4.23 -5.32 3.20
N GLY A 152 -4.17 -6.63 3.43
CA GLY A 152 -4.06 -7.63 2.36
C GLY A 152 -5.20 -7.53 1.34
N VAL A 153 -6.41 -7.18 1.77
CA VAL A 153 -7.55 -6.94 0.87
C VAL A 153 -7.28 -5.75 -0.07
N THR A 154 -6.77 -4.64 0.48
CA THR A 154 -6.48 -3.44 -0.32
C THR A 154 -5.34 -3.68 -1.30
N THR A 155 -4.41 -4.59 -0.98
CA THR A 155 -3.29 -4.96 -1.84
C THR A 155 -3.76 -5.61 -3.14
N ILE A 156 -4.83 -6.40 -3.13
CA ILE A 156 -5.38 -7.02 -4.34
C ILE A 156 -5.78 -5.93 -5.36
N PHE A 157 -6.47 -4.89 -4.90
CA PHE A 157 -6.89 -3.78 -5.77
C PHE A 157 -5.70 -2.90 -6.18
N GLY A 158 -4.80 -2.62 -5.25
CA GLY A 158 -3.58 -1.84 -5.52
C GLY A 158 -2.66 -2.50 -6.54
N ALA A 159 -2.45 -3.80 -6.40
CA ALA A 159 -1.63 -4.59 -7.32
C ALA A 159 -2.20 -4.64 -8.74
N ALA A 160 -3.53 -4.65 -8.90
CA ALA A 160 -4.16 -4.55 -10.22
C ALA A 160 -3.95 -3.19 -10.89
N SER A 161 -3.90 -2.13 -10.12
CA SER A 161 -3.72 -0.77 -10.64
C SER A 161 -2.33 -0.52 -11.21
N THR A 162 -1.30 -1.16 -10.64
CA THR A 162 0.10 -0.94 -11.00
C THR A 162 0.42 -1.25 -12.48
N PRO A 163 0.08 -2.44 -13.04
CA PRO A 163 0.35 -2.74 -14.45
C PRO A 163 -0.48 -1.87 -15.40
N VAL A 164 -1.70 -1.50 -15.01
CA VAL A 164 -2.55 -0.61 -15.80
C VAL A 164 -1.87 0.77 -15.96
N CYS A 165 -1.35 1.32 -14.86
CA CYS A 165 -0.59 2.57 -14.91
C CYS A 165 0.66 2.47 -15.79
N SER A 166 1.41 1.36 -15.70
CA SER A 166 2.59 1.11 -16.54
C SER A 166 2.23 1.06 -18.03
N MET A 167 1.15 0.35 -18.38
CA MET A 167 0.68 0.28 -19.77
C MET A 167 0.22 1.64 -20.31
N LEU A 168 -0.50 2.44 -19.50
CA LEU A 168 -0.90 3.80 -19.87
C LEU A 168 0.32 4.72 -20.10
N GLN A 169 1.35 4.57 -19.31
CA GLN A 169 2.62 5.27 -19.51
C GLN A 169 3.27 4.83 -20.82
N GLY A 170 3.27 3.54 -21.15
CA GLY A 170 3.82 2.98 -22.38
C GLY A 170 3.18 3.53 -23.65
N ILE A 171 1.89 3.82 -23.66
CA ILE A 171 1.15 4.42 -24.80
C ILE A 171 1.22 5.97 -24.80
N GLY A 172 2.03 6.57 -23.92
CA GLY A 172 2.20 8.02 -23.83
C GLY A 172 1.08 8.79 -23.12
N ARG A 173 0.06 8.10 -22.59
CA ARG A 173 -1.05 8.72 -21.85
C ARG A 173 -0.78 8.81 -20.35
N VAL A 174 0.31 9.48 -20.01
CA VAL A 174 0.73 9.69 -18.61
C VAL A 174 -0.24 10.60 -17.84
N ASP A 175 -1.00 11.44 -18.56
CA ASP A 175 -1.93 12.39 -17.96
C ASP A 175 -3.10 11.74 -17.22
N LEU A 176 -3.55 10.56 -17.68
CA LEU A 176 -4.70 9.86 -17.09
C LEU A 176 -4.41 9.37 -15.67
N PRO A 177 -3.34 8.60 -15.40
CA PRO A 177 -3.00 8.21 -14.03
C PRO A 177 -2.72 9.43 -13.15
N MET A 178 -2.05 10.49 -13.66
CA MET A 178 -1.81 11.71 -12.89
C MET A 178 -3.11 12.36 -12.41
N LYS A 179 -4.07 12.55 -13.31
CA LYS A 179 -5.39 13.14 -12.97
C LYS A 179 -6.14 12.29 -11.95
N LEU A 180 -6.16 10.98 -12.14
CA LEU A 180 -6.80 10.05 -11.21
C LEU A 180 -6.17 10.12 -9.81
N TYR A 181 -4.85 10.08 -9.72
CA TYR A 181 -4.14 10.21 -8.44
C TYR A 181 -4.41 11.56 -7.77
N THR A 182 -4.41 12.65 -8.52
CA THR A 182 -4.70 13.99 -7.98
C THR A 182 -6.13 14.07 -7.43
N VAL A 183 -7.12 13.53 -8.14
CA VAL A 183 -8.50 13.47 -7.67
C VAL A 183 -8.63 12.60 -6.42
N CYS A 184 -8.04 11.40 -6.43
CA CYS A 184 -8.04 10.52 -5.26
C CYS A 184 -7.39 11.18 -4.03
N MET A 185 -6.30 11.93 -4.23
CA MET A 185 -5.64 12.70 -3.18
C MET A 185 -6.54 13.80 -2.62
N ALA A 186 -7.20 14.56 -3.48
CA ALA A 186 -8.12 15.62 -3.05
C ALA A 186 -9.30 15.05 -2.24
N VAL A 187 -9.89 13.94 -2.70
CA VAL A 187 -10.97 13.24 -1.98
C VAL A 187 -10.47 12.73 -0.63
N LYS A 188 -9.28 12.12 -0.60
CA LYS A 188 -8.68 11.58 0.62
C LYS A 188 -8.43 12.68 1.67
N ILE A 189 -7.84 13.79 1.26
CA ILE A 189 -7.62 14.95 2.15
C ILE A 189 -8.96 15.47 2.66
N GLY A 190 -9.99 15.58 1.81
CA GLY A 190 -11.32 16.00 2.20
C GLY A 190 -11.96 15.11 3.25
N ILE A 191 -11.86 13.78 3.10
CA ILE A 191 -12.39 12.80 4.07
C ILE A 191 -11.63 12.84 5.41
N THR A 192 -10.32 13.07 5.34
CA THR A 192 -9.48 13.11 6.55
C THR A 192 -9.67 14.40 7.35
N TRP A 193 -10.16 15.47 6.71
CA TRP A 193 -10.44 16.76 7.37
C TRP A 193 -11.84 16.81 8.02
N MET A 194 -12.74 15.89 7.67
CA MET A 194 -14.06 15.73 8.32
C MET A 194 -13.97 14.89 9.59
#